data_fedeff50187ed14ce51ca6fe4c68d1dd
#
_entry.id   fedeff50187ed14ce51ca6fe4c68d1dd
#
_cell.length_a   1.000
_cell.length_b   1.000
_cell.length_c   1.000
_cell.angle_alpha   90.00
_cell.angle_beta   90.00
_cell.angle_gamma   90.00
#
_symmetry.space_group_name_H-M   'P 1'
#
loop_
_entity.id
_entity.type
_entity.pdbx_description
1 polymer ?
#
loop_
_entity_poly.entity_id
_entity_poly.type
_entity_poly.pdbx_seq_one_letter_code
_entity_poly.pdbx_strand_id
1 'polypeptide(L)'
;MKMTYENRWETVDVKVEDGIAWVTLNRPEKKNAMSPTLNREMIDVLEAIELDQDARVLVLTGAGDSWTAGMDLKEYFREVDTQPEIYQERIRRDSCRWQWQLLRMYSKPTIAMVNGWCFGGGFSPLVACDLAIAADEATFGLSEINWGIPPGNLVSKAMADTVGHRAALYYIMTGKTFSGKEAETMGLVNKSVPLEQLKTEVTELANCLLEKNPVVLRTAKNGFKRCRELTWDQNEDYLYAKLDQCIHRDTENGRQEGLKQFLDEKSIKPGLQSYKRTG
;
A
#
# COMPACT_ATOMS: atom_id res chain seq x y z
N MET A 1 -18.39 -19.19 -0.31
CA MET A 1 -17.42 -20.14 0.27
C MET A 1 -16.31 -19.30 0.88
N LYS A 2 -16.09 -19.39 2.19
CA LYS A 2 -15.06 -18.60 2.86
C LYS A 2 -13.68 -19.03 2.35
N MET A 3 -12.85 -18.08 1.89
CA MET A 3 -11.50 -18.41 1.43
C MET A 3 -10.62 -18.75 2.64
N THR A 4 -9.81 -19.80 2.52
CA THR A 4 -8.80 -20.16 3.51
C THR A 4 -7.42 -19.90 2.94
N TYR A 5 -6.59 -19.22 3.71
CA TYR A 5 -5.26 -18.78 3.29
C TYR A 5 -4.13 -19.50 4.05
N GLU A 6 -4.48 -20.29 5.05
CA GLU A 6 -3.53 -20.96 5.95
C GLU A 6 -2.55 -21.85 5.17
N ASN A 7 -1.26 -21.63 5.35
CA ASN A 7 -0.15 -22.36 4.71
C ASN A 7 -0.22 -22.43 3.17
N ARG A 8 -0.87 -21.45 2.53
CA ARG A 8 -1.01 -21.42 1.07
C ARG A 8 0.27 -20.96 0.36
N TRP A 9 1.04 -20.10 1.02
CA TRP A 9 2.28 -19.53 0.50
C TRP A 9 3.44 -19.81 1.45
N GLU A 10 4.65 -19.86 0.92
CA GLU A 10 5.86 -20.16 1.68
C GLU A 10 6.40 -18.91 2.40
N THR A 11 6.35 -17.76 1.71
CA THR A 11 7.01 -16.52 2.13
C THR A 11 6.06 -15.40 2.51
N VAL A 12 4.76 -15.67 2.48
CA VAL A 12 3.70 -14.70 2.82
C VAL A 12 2.61 -15.36 3.64
N ASP A 13 2.28 -14.78 4.78
CA ASP A 13 1.12 -15.17 5.57
C ASP A 13 -0.06 -14.23 5.31
N VAL A 14 -1.26 -14.80 5.21
CA VAL A 14 -2.51 -14.03 5.04
C VAL A 14 -3.55 -14.47 6.06
N LYS A 15 -4.12 -13.49 6.75
CA LYS A 15 -5.23 -13.70 7.68
C LYS A 15 -6.31 -12.65 7.41
N VAL A 16 -7.55 -13.11 7.26
CA VAL A 16 -8.71 -12.21 7.09
C VAL A 16 -9.55 -12.26 8.35
N GLU A 17 -9.63 -11.12 9.04
CA GLU A 17 -10.39 -10.94 10.28
C GLU A 17 -11.09 -9.59 10.25
N ASP A 18 -12.35 -9.56 10.63
CA ASP A 18 -13.17 -8.35 10.77
C ASP A 18 -13.14 -7.41 9.56
N GLY A 19 -13.11 -7.97 8.35
CA GLY A 19 -13.05 -7.20 7.10
C GLY A 19 -11.64 -6.75 6.70
N ILE A 20 -10.61 -7.06 7.49
CA ILE A 20 -9.23 -6.68 7.26
C ILE A 20 -8.42 -7.90 6.79
N ALA A 21 -7.80 -7.80 5.62
CA ALA A 21 -6.80 -8.77 5.18
C ALA A 21 -5.41 -8.34 5.66
N TRP A 22 -4.88 -9.03 6.65
CA TRP A 22 -3.52 -8.89 7.14
C TRP A 22 -2.59 -9.71 6.27
N VAL A 23 -1.76 -9.04 5.48
CA VAL A 23 -0.76 -9.64 4.60
C VAL A 23 0.62 -9.40 5.22
N THR A 24 1.28 -10.47 5.63
CA THR A 24 2.56 -10.42 6.31
C THR A 24 3.64 -11.02 5.43
N LEU A 25 4.64 -10.22 5.02
CA LEU A 25 5.85 -10.73 4.41
C LEU A 25 6.57 -11.59 5.45
N ASN A 26 6.77 -12.89 5.19
CA ASN A 26 7.18 -13.86 6.20
C ASN A 26 8.49 -14.58 5.85
N ARG A 27 9.57 -13.80 5.85
CA ARG A 27 10.97 -14.26 5.79
C ARG A 27 11.80 -13.54 6.86
N PRO A 28 11.42 -13.63 8.16
CA PRO A 28 12.05 -12.82 9.22
C PRO A 28 13.55 -13.04 9.35
N GLU A 29 14.05 -14.25 9.07
CA GLU A 29 15.48 -14.61 9.08
C GLU A 29 16.29 -13.88 7.98
N LYS A 30 15.60 -13.36 6.95
CA LYS A 30 16.13 -12.53 5.86
C LYS A 30 15.61 -11.09 5.92
N LYS A 31 15.11 -10.64 7.07
CA LYS A 31 14.49 -9.32 7.23
C LYS A 31 13.43 -9.04 6.17
N ASN A 32 12.68 -10.07 5.80
CA ASN A 32 11.62 -10.03 4.78
C ASN A 32 12.10 -9.51 3.42
N ALA A 33 13.36 -9.81 3.06
CA ALA A 33 13.90 -9.46 1.75
C ALA A 33 13.10 -10.12 0.63
N MET A 34 12.81 -9.35 -0.42
CA MET A 34 11.94 -9.74 -1.53
C MET A 34 12.68 -10.59 -2.54
N SER A 35 12.55 -11.92 -2.42
CA SER A 35 13.06 -12.90 -3.37
C SER A 35 12.14 -13.04 -4.60
N PRO A 36 12.57 -13.74 -5.67
CA PRO A 36 11.71 -14.10 -6.79
C PRO A 36 10.46 -14.87 -6.33
N THR A 37 10.58 -15.79 -5.37
CA THR A 37 9.45 -16.52 -4.79
C THR A 37 8.45 -15.58 -4.13
N LEU A 38 8.91 -14.73 -3.20
CA LEU A 38 8.05 -13.76 -2.53
C LEU A 38 7.34 -12.83 -3.53
N ASN A 39 8.07 -12.33 -4.54
CA ASN A 39 7.46 -11.47 -5.56
C ASN A 39 6.34 -12.19 -6.33
N ARG A 40 6.51 -13.49 -6.62
CA ARG A 40 5.52 -14.29 -7.30
C ARG A 40 4.31 -14.58 -6.43
N GLU A 41 4.54 -14.96 -5.19
CA GLU A 41 3.47 -15.22 -4.22
C GLU A 41 2.65 -13.98 -3.92
N MET A 42 3.27 -12.82 -3.83
CA MET A 42 2.55 -11.56 -3.63
C MET A 42 1.60 -11.20 -4.78
N ILE A 43 1.90 -11.60 -6.02
CA ILE A 43 0.94 -11.48 -7.13
C ILE A 43 -0.30 -12.32 -6.83
N ASP A 44 -0.10 -13.60 -6.51
CA ASP A 44 -1.19 -14.55 -6.22
C ASP A 44 -2.00 -14.12 -4.97
N VAL A 45 -1.33 -13.60 -3.94
CA VAL A 45 -1.95 -13.04 -2.72
C VAL A 45 -2.88 -11.89 -3.06
N LEU A 46 -2.39 -10.90 -3.80
CA LEU A 46 -3.19 -9.73 -4.16
C LEU A 46 -4.38 -10.12 -5.03
N GLU A 47 -4.19 -10.98 -6.02
CA GLU A 47 -5.27 -11.47 -6.89
C GLU A 47 -6.31 -12.28 -6.10
N ALA A 48 -5.89 -13.12 -5.13
CA ALA A 48 -6.80 -13.88 -4.29
C ALA A 48 -7.62 -12.97 -3.35
N ILE A 49 -6.96 -12.04 -2.65
CA ILE A 49 -7.65 -11.11 -1.73
C ILE A 49 -8.57 -10.15 -2.49
N GLU A 50 -8.24 -9.78 -3.74
CA GLU A 50 -9.11 -8.91 -4.54
C GLU A 50 -10.49 -9.54 -4.76
N LEU A 51 -10.55 -10.85 -4.94
CA LEU A 51 -11.79 -11.61 -5.14
C LEU A 51 -12.51 -11.98 -3.84
N ASP A 52 -11.83 -11.89 -2.69
CA ASP A 52 -12.43 -12.22 -1.39
C ASP A 52 -13.33 -11.09 -0.90
N GLN A 53 -14.63 -11.39 -0.75
CA GLN A 53 -15.61 -10.41 -0.30
C GLN A 53 -15.55 -10.15 1.20
N ASP A 54 -15.00 -11.08 1.99
CA ASP A 54 -14.80 -10.90 3.43
C ASP A 54 -13.64 -9.94 3.72
N ALA A 55 -12.70 -9.76 2.77
CA ALA A 55 -11.61 -8.81 2.86
C ALA A 55 -12.00 -7.47 2.22
N ARG A 56 -12.11 -6.39 3.00
CA ARG A 56 -12.50 -5.06 2.53
C ARG A 56 -11.40 -4.02 2.60
N VAL A 57 -10.42 -4.21 3.48
CA VAL A 57 -9.20 -3.40 3.62
C VAL A 57 -8.02 -4.36 3.63
N LEU A 58 -6.92 -4.00 2.97
CA LEU A 58 -5.67 -4.75 2.99
C LEU A 58 -4.65 -4.01 3.85
N VAL A 59 -4.03 -4.69 4.82
CA VAL A 59 -2.89 -4.21 5.58
C VAL A 59 -1.66 -5.05 5.20
N LEU A 60 -0.60 -4.38 4.72
CA LEU A 60 0.67 -5.01 4.39
C LEU A 60 1.68 -4.73 5.51
N THR A 61 2.28 -5.79 6.06
CA THR A 61 3.30 -5.70 7.10
C THR A 61 4.40 -6.74 6.92
N GLY A 62 5.38 -6.78 7.82
CA GLY A 62 6.44 -7.78 7.83
C GLY A 62 6.49 -8.55 9.15
N ALA A 63 6.88 -9.82 9.09
CA ALA A 63 7.12 -10.64 10.27
C ALA A 63 8.37 -10.18 11.02
N GLY A 64 8.36 -10.32 12.35
CA GLY A 64 9.50 -9.97 13.20
C GLY A 64 9.72 -8.46 13.31
N ASP A 65 10.97 -8.03 13.20
CA ASP A 65 11.45 -6.67 13.45
C ASP A 65 11.65 -5.84 12.16
N SER A 66 11.14 -6.30 11.04
CA SER A 66 11.37 -5.67 9.75
C SER A 66 10.09 -5.67 8.91
N TRP A 67 9.84 -4.57 8.23
CA TRP A 67 8.85 -4.55 7.18
C TRP A 67 9.41 -5.27 5.95
N THR A 68 10.47 -4.75 5.34
CA THR A 68 11.30 -5.46 4.36
C THR A 68 12.67 -4.80 4.22
N ALA A 69 13.72 -5.60 4.09
CA ALA A 69 15.06 -5.13 3.76
C ALA A 69 15.24 -4.78 2.27
N GLY A 70 14.16 -4.77 1.48
CA GLY A 70 14.21 -4.54 0.04
C GLY A 70 14.43 -5.81 -0.76
N MET A 71 15.04 -5.68 -1.95
CA MET A 71 15.28 -6.84 -2.82
C MET A 71 16.35 -7.76 -2.23
N ASP A 72 16.13 -9.08 -2.32
CA ASP A 72 17.11 -10.08 -1.86
C ASP A 72 18.38 -10.04 -2.71
N LEU A 73 19.51 -9.63 -2.10
CA LEU A 73 20.77 -9.44 -2.81
C LEU A 73 21.33 -10.74 -3.39
N LYS A 74 21.04 -11.88 -2.78
CA LYS A 74 21.48 -13.18 -3.24
C LYS A 74 20.53 -13.74 -4.31
N GLU A 75 19.27 -13.92 -3.93
CA GLU A 75 18.30 -14.64 -4.77
C GLU A 75 17.77 -13.78 -5.93
N TYR A 76 17.59 -12.47 -5.74
CA TYR A 76 17.06 -11.60 -6.78
C TYR A 76 18.14 -11.01 -7.71
N PHE A 77 19.36 -10.74 -7.20
CA PHE A 77 20.45 -10.21 -8.03
C PHE A 77 21.44 -11.32 -8.40
N ARG A 78 22.29 -11.78 -7.47
CA ARG A 78 23.41 -12.66 -7.79
C ARG A 78 23.01 -13.93 -8.55
N GLU A 79 21.93 -14.59 -8.15
CA GLU A 79 21.50 -15.83 -8.79
C GLU A 79 20.76 -15.56 -10.10
N VAL A 80 19.96 -14.49 -10.17
CA VAL A 80 19.23 -14.11 -11.38
C VAL A 80 20.17 -13.59 -12.46
N ASP A 81 21.22 -12.84 -12.12
CA ASP A 81 22.20 -12.31 -13.09
C ASP A 81 22.92 -13.40 -13.87
N THR A 82 22.97 -14.64 -13.38
CA THR A 82 23.55 -15.79 -14.07
C THR A 82 22.56 -16.50 -15.01
N GLN A 83 21.29 -16.11 -15.01
CA GLN A 83 20.26 -16.74 -15.80
C GLN A 83 20.11 -16.09 -17.19
N PRO A 84 19.47 -16.77 -18.14
CA PRO A 84 19.14 -16.18 -19.44
C PRO A 84 18.36 -14.86 -19.29
N GLU A 85 18.60 -13.90 -20.19
CA GLU A 85 18.00 -12.56 -20.18
C GLU A 85 16.47 -12.58 -20.02
N ILE A 86 15.80 -13.46 -20.76
CA ILE A 86 14.33 -13.61 -20.69
C ILE A 86 13.83 -14.01 -19.28
N TYR A 87 14.64 -14.79 -18.55
CA TYR A 87 14.33 -15.15 -17.16
C TYR A 87 14.53 -13.94 -16.25
N GLN A 88 15.62 -13.19 -16.41
CA GLN A 88 15.88 -11.96 -15.67
C GLN A 88 14.73 -10.94 -15.87
N GLU A 89 14.29 -10.74 -17.11
CA GLU A 89 13.16 -9.86 -17.44
C GLU A 89 11.86 -10.32 -16.78
N ARG A 90 11.60 -11.62 -16.72
CA ARG A 90 10.41 -12.15 -16.04
C ARG A 90 10.43 -11.84 -14.56
N ILE A 91 11.56 -12.07 -13.88
CA ILE A 91 11.71 -11.77 -12.45
C ILE A 91 11.51 -10.28 -12.17
N ARG A 92 12.08 -9.40 -12.99
CA ARG A 92 11.87 -7.94 -12.90
C ARG A 92 10.40 -7.56 -13.09
N ARG A 93 9.73 -8.17 -14.07
CA ARG A 93 8.28 -7.98 -14.29
C ARG A 93 7.44 -8.41 -13.11
N ASP A 94 7.70 -9.58 -12.55
CA ASP A 94 6.95 -10.10 -11.40
C ASP A 94 7.10 -9.17 -10.19
N SER A 95 8.30 -8.63 -9.93
CA SER A 95 8.50 -7.65 -8.86
C SER A 95 7.73 -6.36 -9.09
N CYS A 96 7.81 -5.77 -10.30
CA CYS A 96 7.05 -4.56 -10.64
C CYS A 96 5.54 -4.77 -10.60
N ARG A 97 5.08 -5.98 -10.99
CA ARG A 97 3.66 -6.29 -11.07
C ARG A 97 2.98 -6.16 -9.72
N TRP A 98 3.49 -6.78 -8.66
CA TRP A 98 2.82 -6.67 -7.35
C TRP A 98 3.16 -5.37 -6.62
N GLN A 99 4.45 -4.95 -6.62
CA GLN A 99 4.91 -3.79 -5.86
C GLN A 99 4.29 -2.48 -6.32
N TRP A 100 3.89 -2.41 -7.58
CA TRP A 100 3.38 -1.17 -8.15
C TRP A 100 2.11 -1.35 -8.96
N GLN A 101 2.12 -2.19 -10.01
CA GLN A 101 1.01 -2.24 -10.97
C GLN A 101 -0.31 -2.68 -10.32
N LEU A 102 -0.28 -3.74 -9.51
CA LEU A 102 -1.46 -4.22 -8.79
C LEU A 102 -1.75 -3.34 -7.57
N LEU A 103 -0.76 -3.13 -6.70
CA LEU A 103 -0.98 -2.50 -5.40
C LEU A 103 -1.40 -1.03 -5.52
N ARG A 104 -0.77 -0.26 -6.43
CA ARG A 104 -1.11 1.16 -6.62
C ARG A 104 -2.57 1.41 -6.96
N MET A 105 -3.15 0.58 -7.83
CA MET A 105 -4.53 0.72 -8.30
C MET A 105 -5.46 -0.35 -7.73
N TYR A 106 -5.06 -0.93 -6.59
CA TYR A 106 -5.81 -2.01 -5.96
C TYR A 106 -7.26 -1.62 -5.70
N SER A 107 -8.20 -2.55 -5.88
CA SER A 107 -9.63 -2.23 -5.79
C SER A 107 -10.10 -1.90 -4.38
N LYS A 108 -9.36 -2.36 -3.35
CA LYS A 108 -9.64 -2.13 -1.94
C LYS A 108 -8.65 -1.12 -1.35
N PRO A 109 -8.99 -0.40 -0.27
CA PRO A 109 -8.03 0.41 0.47
C PRO A 109 -6.84 -0.43 0.95
N THR A 110 -5.64 0.15 0.89
CA THR A 110 -4.40 -0.51 1.30
C THR A 110 -3.65 0.35 2.31
N ILE A 111 -3.17 -0.28 3.39
CA ILE A 111 -2.41 0.38 4.46
C ILE A 111 -1.07 -0.34 4.60
N ALA A 112 0.04 0.38 4.52
CA ALA A 112 1.34 -0.11 4.92
C ALA A 112 1.49 0.06 6.44
N MET A 113 1.70 -1.05 7.16
CA MET A 113 2.03 -1.08 8.58
C MET A 113 3.53 -1.35 8.71
N VAL A 114 4.33 -0.27 8.82
CA VAL A 114 5.80 -0.36 8.81
C VAL A 114 6.31 -0.59 10.22
N ASN A 115 6.51 -1.85 10.57
CA ASN A 115 6.88 -2.30 11.92
C ASN A 115 8.38 -2.28 12.21
N GLY A 116 9.24 -1.92 11.25
CA GLY A 116 10.68 -1.93 11.44
C GLY A 116 11.43 -1.49 10.18
N TRP A 117 12.44 -2.26 9.78
CA TRP A 117 13.30 -1.93 8.64
C TRP A 117 12.53 -1.83 7.33
N CYS A 118 12.72 -0.71 6.62
CA CYS A 118 12.22 -0.46 5.26
C CYS A 118 13.35 0.06 4.39
N PHE A 119 13.92 -0.80 3.55
CA PHE A 119 15.11 -0.44 2.75
C PHE A 119 14.90 -0.64 1.26
N GLY A 120 15.58 0.18 0.47
CA GLY A 120 15.74 0.06 -0.97
C GLY A 120 14.42 -0.21 -1.71
N GLY A 121 14.33 -1.36 -2.39
CA GLY A 121 13.13 -1.78 -3.12
C GLY A 121 11.82 -1.78 -2.32
N GLY A 122 11.89 -1.80 -0.98
CA GLY A 122 10.72 -1.71 -0.09
C GLY A 122 9.94 -0.40 -0.21
N PHE A 123 10.57 0.68 -0.66
CA PHE A 123 9.88 1.95 -0.88
C PHE A 123 8.83 1.88 -1.99
N SER A 124 8.99 0.99 -2.98
CA SER A 124 8.00 0.83 -4.05
C SER A 124 6.64 0.39 -3.53
N PRO A 125 6.50 -0.75 -2.81
CA PRO A 125 5.21 -1.16 -2.24
C PRO A 125 4.74 -0.23 -1.10
N LEU A 126 5.64 0.41 -0.34
CA LEU A 126 5.27 1.40 0.67
C LEU A 126 4.45 2.53 0.04
N VAL A 127 4.98 3.17 -1.01
CA VAL A 127 4.33 4.31 -1.68
C VAL A 127 3.15 3.86 -2.56
N ALA A 128 3.14 2.60 -3.02
CA ALA A 128 2.01 2.05 -3.75
C ALA A 128 0.77 1.85 -2.87
N CYS A 129 0.93 1.56 -1.57
CA CYS A 129 -0.18 1.58 -0.62
C CYS A 129 -0.86 2.95 -0.59
N ASP A 130 -2.14 2.96 -0.22
CA ASP A 130 -2.92 4.21 -0.17
C ASP A 130 -2.53 5.06 1.03
N LEU A 131 -2.31 4.40 2.17
CA LEU A 131 -1.98 4.99 3.46
C LEU A 131 -0.83 4.21 4.10
N ALA A 132 -0.10 4.85 5.01
CA ALA A 132 1.00 4.22 5.73
C ALA A 132 1.09 4.73 7.17
N ILE A 133 1.30 3.81 8.11
CA ILE A 133 1.65 4.13 9.50
C ILE A 133 2.94 3.39 9.83
N ALA A 134 3.87 4.06 10.48
CA ALA A 134 5.15 3.50 10.87
C ALA A 134 5.31 3.42 12.38
N ALA A 135 6.13 2.47 12.84
CA ALA A 135 6.67 2.54 14.18
C ALA A 135 7.66 3.72 14.29
N ASP A 136 7.68 4.42 15.43
CA ASP A 136 8.67 5.47 15.72
C ASP A 136 10.10 4.93 15.56
N GLU A 137 10.30 3.68 15.96
CA GLU A 137 11.56 2.93 15.92
C GLU A 137 11.89 2.36 14.54
N ALA A 138 10.97 2.45 13.57
CA ALA A 138 11.23 1.98 12.22
C ALA A 138 12.42 2.72 11.62
N THR A 139 13.23 1.99 10.86
CA THR A 139 14.41 2.52 10.20
C THR A 139 14.23 2.43 8.69
N PHE A 140 14.25 3.58 8.04
CA PHE A 140 14.15 3.72 6.60
C PHE A 140 15.51 4.01 5.98
N GLY A 141 15.78 3.46 4.80
CA GLY A 141 17.05 3.73 4.14
C GLY A 141 17.02 3.46 2.63
N LEU A 142 17.56 4.41 1.87
CA LEU A 142 17.83 4.29 0.44
C LEU A 142 19.32 3.97 0.29
N SER A 143 19.68 2.75 0.68
CA SER A 143 21.06 2.33 0.89
C SER A 143 21.76 1.82 -0.37
N GLU A 144 21.10 1.84 -1.53
CA GLU A 144 21.64 1.32 -2.79
C GLU A 144 22.98 1.96 -3.17
N ILE A 145 23.13 3.28 -2.92
CA ILE A 145 24.37 4.00 -3.19
C ILE A 145 25.57 3.43 -2.41
N ASN A 146 25.33 2.88 -1.21
CA ASN A 146 26.36 2.25 -0.39
C ASN A 146 26.83 0.90 -0.96
N TRP A 147 26.07 0.34 -1.88
CA TRP A 147 26.36 -0.91 -2.59
C TRP A 147 26.90 -0.68 -4.00
N GLY A 148 27.11 0.58 -4.41
CA GLY A 148 27.59 0.94 -5.73
C GLY A 148 26.55 0.85 -6.85
N ILE A 149 25.27 0.85 -6.49
CA ILE A 149 24.15 0.85 -7.44
C ILE A 149 23.23 2.05 -7.19
N PRO A 150 22.58 2.62 -8.22
CA PRO A 150 21.53 3.62 -8.01
C PRO A 150 20.24 2.94 -7.49
N PRO A 151 19.34 3.69 -6.83
CA PRO A 151 18.01 3.18 -6.50
C PRO A 151 17.30 2.69 -7.77
N GLY A 152 17.06 1.37 -7.81
CA GLY A 152 16.44 0.70 -8.94
C GLY A 152 14.91 0.73 -8.91
N ASN A 153 14.29 0.07 -9.90
CA ASN A 153 12.85 -0.02 -10.03
C ASN A 153 12.18 1.36 -9.95
N LEU A 154 11.15 1.51 -9.16
CA LEU A 154 10.38 2.75 -9.00
C LEU A 154 10.74 3.55 -7.73
N VAL A 155 11.80 3.18 -7.03
CA VAL A 155 12.20 3.79 -5.76
C VAL A 155 12.39 5.31 -5.89
N SER A 156 13.18 5.76 -6.87
CA SER A 156 13.39 7.20 -7.10
C SER A 156 12.08 7.94 -7.42
N LYS A 157 11.20 7.33 -8.22
CA LYS A 157 9.88 7.89 -8.56
C LYS A 157 8.97 7.95 -7.34
N ALA A 158 8.96 6.88 -6.54
CA ALA A 158 8.19 6.81 -5.29
C ALA A 158 8.58 7.96 -4.34
N MET A 159 9.88 8.18 -4.15
CA MET A 159 10.38 9.27 -3.32
C MET A 159 10.06 10.64 -3.90
N ALA A 160 10.26 10.85 -5.20
CA ALA A 160 9.97 12.14 -5.86
C ALA A 160 8.49 12.54 -5.78
N ASP A 161 7.59 11.56 -5.78
CA ASP A 161 6.14 11.82 -5.71
C ASP A 161 5.61 12.02 -4.30
N THR A 162 6.35 11.56 -3.28
CA THR A 162 5.81 11.48 -1.91
C THR A 162 6.48 12.49 -0.98
N VAL A 163 7.80 12.67 -1.08
CA VAL A 163 8.54 13.59 -0.22
C VAL A 163 9.09 14.79 -0.99
N GLY A 164 9.49 15.84 -0.27
CA GLY A 164 10.07 17.02 -0.89
C GLY A 164 11.41 16.73 -1.58
N HIS A 165 11.65 17.38 -2.71
CA HIS A 165 12.83 17.18 -3.57
C HIS A 165 14.18 17.15 -2.81
N ARG A 166 14.38 18.09 -1.87
CA ARG A 166 15.64 18.17 -1.10
C ARG A 166 15.82 16.98 -0.15
N ALA A 167 14.76 16.55 0.53
CA ALA A 167 14.79 15.40 1.42
C ALA A 167 15.05 14.11 0.62
N ALA A 168 14.34 13.91 -0.50
CA ALA A 168 14.56 12.76 -1.38
C ALA A 168 16.01 12.66 -1.83
N LEU A 169 16.59 13.73 -2.41
CA LEU A 169 17.97 13.73 -2.87
C LEU A 169 18.98 13.54 -1.73
N TYR A 170 18.73 14.13 -0.57
CA TYR A 170 19.62 13.96 0.58
C TYR A 170 19.79 12.48 0.95
N TYR A 171 18.69 11.75 1.11
CA TYR A 171 18.76 10.34 1.49
C TYR A 171 19.23 9.43 0.36
N ILE A 172 18.81 9.68 -0.88
CA ILE A 172 19.27 8.92 -2.06
C ILE A 172 20.79 9.05 -2.26
N MET A 173 21.33 10.28 -2.14
CA MET A 173 22.74 10.55 -2.42
C MET A 173 23.68 10.20 -1.25
N THR A 174 23.18 10.27 -0.01
CA THR A 174 24.00 10.01 1.17
C THR A 174 23.91 8.57 1.67
N GLY A 175 22.84 7.84 1.28
CA GLY A 175 22.56 6.49 1.81
C GLY A 175 22.32 6.46 3.32
N LYS A 176 22.05 7.63 3.95
CA LYS A 176 21.73 7.71 5.38
C LYS A 176 20.35 7.16 5.66
N THR A 177 20.17 6.72 6.89
CA THR A 177 18.88 6.24 7.40
C THR A 177 18.11 7.37 8.08
N PHE A 178 16.80 7.16 8.25
CA PHE A 178 15.90 8.03 9.01
C PHE A 178 14.85 7.20 9.76
N SER A 179 14.29 7.79 10.80
CA SER A 179 13.31 7.16 11.69
C SER A 179 11.88 7.25 11.16
N GLY A 180 10.94 6.54 11.84
CA GLY A 180 9.50 6.68 11.58
C GLY A 180 9.00 8.12 11.78
N LYS A 181 9.49 8.82 12.80
CA LYS A 181 9.16 10.24 13.06
C LYS A 181 9.60 11.17 11.95
N GLU A 182 10.80 10.94 11.42
CA GLU A 182 11.27 11.71 10.26
C GLU A 182 10.48 11.37 8.99
N ALA A 183 10.08 10.12 8.81
CA ALA A 183 9.20 9.69 7.71
C ALA A 183 7.85 10.40 7.75
N GLU A 184 7.22 10.54 8.93
CA GLU A 184 6.00 11.33 9.13
C GLU A 184 6.24 12.80 8.81
N THR A 185 7.30 13.40 9.36
CA THR A 185 7.65 14.82 9.13
C THR A 185 7.83 15.13 7.64
N MET A 186 8.38 14.18 6.86
CA MET A 186 8.57 14.33 5.41
C MET A 186 7.31 14.01 4.58
N GLY A 187 6.27 13.49 5.20
CA GLY A 187 5.06 13.05 4.51
C GLY A 187 5.20 11.71 3.77
N LEU A 188 6.21 10.91 4.09
CA LEU A 188 6.35 9.55 3.54
C LEU A 188 5.32 8.59 4.13
N VAL A 189 4.98 8.77 5.40
CA VAL A 189 3.92 8.05 6.11
C VAL A 189 2.91 9.06 6.68
N ASN A 190 1.67 8.62 6.91
CA ASN A 190 0.61 9.47 7.45
C ASN A 190 0.82 9.77 8.93
N LYS A 191 1.37 8.82 9.67
CA LYS A 191 1.59 8.90 11.12
C LYS A 191 2.70 7.97 11.55
N SER A 192 3.40 8.35 12.62
CA SER A 192 4.33 7.52 13.34
C SER A 192 3.88 7.39 14.79
N VAL A 193 3.98 6.19 15.37
CA VAL A 193 3.60 5.87 16.74
C VAL A 193 4.60 4.87 17.35
N PRO A 194 4.71 4.78 18.69
CA PRO A 194 5.49 3.72 19.31
C PRO A 194 5.10 2.32 18.81
N LEU A 195 6.06 1.43 18.63
CA LEU A 195 5.84 0.11 18.01
C LEU A 195 4.71 -0.67 18.68
N GLU A 196 4.60 -0.60 20.01
CA GLU A 196 3.54 -1.26 20.78
C GLU A 196 2.13 -0.74 20.47
N GLN A 197 2.00 0.47 19.92
CA GLN A 197 0.73 1.09 19.52
C GLN A 197 0.41 0.90 18.03
N LEU A 198 1.40 0.50 17.23
CA LEU A 198 1.30 0.48 15.77
C LEU A 198 0.09 -0.34 15.27
N LYS A 199 -0.09 -1.57 15.79
CA LYS A 199 -1.20 -2.43 15.37
C LYS A 199 -2.57 -1.84 15.74
N THR A 200 -2.68 -1.24 16.90
CA THR A 200 -3.92 -0.57 17.36
C THR A 200 -4.27 0.59 16.43
N GLU A 201 -3.32 1.47 16.17
CA GLU A 201 -3.50 2.63 15.29
C GLU A 201 -3.92 2.23 13.86
N VAL A 202 -3.26 1.20 13.31
CA VAL A 202 -3.60 0.67 11.97
C VAL A 202 -4.99 0.04 11.97
N THR A 203 -5.37 -0.67 13.04
CA THR A 203 -6.71 -1.25 13.17
C THR A 203 -7.79 -0.17 13.24
N GLU A 204 -7.56 0.90 13.98
CA GLU A 204 -8.48 2.04 14.07
C GLU A 204 -8.64 2.72 12.70
N LEU A 205 -7.55 2.93 11.98
CA LEU A 205 -7.58 3.47 10.61
C LEU A 205 -8.33 2.53 9.66
N ALA A 206 -8.09 1.22 9.71
CA ALA A 206 -8.79 0.24 8.90
C ALA A 206 -10.29 0.23 9.20
N ASN A 207 -10.69 0.28 10.47
CA ASN A 207 -12.09 0.37 10.89
C ASN A 207 -12.76 1.64 10.36
N CYS A 208 -12.08 2.79 10.42
CA CYS A 208 -12.58 4.02 9.82
C CYS A 208 -12.86 3.86 8.31
N LEU A 209 -12.01 3.13 7.58
CA LEU A 209 -12.22 2.85 6.16
C LEU A 209 -13.37 1.84 5.93
N LEU A 210 -13.52 0.85 6.80
CA LEU A 210 -14.59 -0.16 6.73
C LEU A 210 -15.99 0.45 6.88
N GLU A 211 -16.11 1.56 7.60
CA GLU A 211 -17.37 2.32 7.74
C GLU A 211 -17.79 3.01 6.44
N LYS A 212 -16.88 3.27 5.53
CA LYS A 212 -17.17 4.01 4.29
C LYS A 212 -17.76 3.09 3.22
N ASN A 213 -18.54 3.69 2.32
CA ASN A 213 -19.05 2.98 1.14
C ASN A 213 -17.87 2.53 0.25
N PRO A 214 -17.71 1.23 -0.04
CA PRO A 214 -16.56 0.70 -0.76
C PRO A 214 -16.45 1.16 -2.21
N VAL A 215 -17.58 1.41 -2.87
CA VAL A 215 -17.61 1.91 -4.26
C VAL A 215 -17.12 3.35 -4.30
N VAL A 216 -17.59 4.17 -3.37
CA VAL A 216 -17.18 5.58 -3.24
C VAL A 216 -15.71 5.69 -2.88
N LEU A 217 -15.23 4.90 -1.89
CA LEU A 217 -13.81 4.86 -1.51
C LEU A 217 -12.90 4.49 -2.68
N ARG A 218 -13.24 3.41 -3.40
CA ARG A 218 -12.47 2.99 -4.58
C ARG A 218 -12.43 4.06 -5.66
N THR A 219 -13.57 4.70 -5.91
CA THR A 219 -13.66 5.76 -6.92
C THR A 219 -12.84 6.97 -6.52
N ALA A 220 -12.93 7.41 -5.26
CA ALA A 220 -12.19 8.55 -4.75
C ALA A 220 -10.67 8.34 -4.83
N LYS A 221 -10.17 7.19 -4.32
CA LYS A 221 -8.73 6.91 -4.36
C LYS A 221 -8.20 6.79 -5.80
N ASN A 222 -8.92 6.09 -6.68
CA ASN A 222 -8.48 5.90 -8.07
C ASN A 222 -8.54 7.22 -8.85
N GLY A 223 -9.55 8.04 -8.60
CA GLY A 223 -9.65 9.39 -9.13
C GLY A 223 -8.43 10.23 -8.73
N PHE A 224 -8.12 10.30 -7.43
CA PHE A 224 -6.97 11.03 -6.93
C PHE A 224 -5.63 10.56 -7.51
N LYS A 225 -5.40 9.23 -7.55
CA LYS A 225 -4.14 8.67 -8.09
C LYS A 225 -3.95 8.97 -9.58
N ARG A 226 -5.04 9.02 -10.35
CA ARG A 226 -5.00 9.34 -11.78
C ARG A 226 -4.89 10.84 -12.05
N CYS A 227 -5.52 11.69 -11.26
CA CYS A 227 -5.54 13.13 -11.51
C CYS A 227 -4.15 13.77 -11.51
N ARG A 228 -3.17 13.17 -10.83
CA ARG A 228 -1.76 13.62 -10.85
C ARG A 228 -1.06 13.43 -12.20
N GLU A 229 -1.62 12.60 -13.08
CA GLU A 229 -1.05 12.22 -14.37
C GLU A 229 -1.73 12.94 -15.55
N LEU A 230 -2.82 13.66 -15.29
CA LEU A 230 -3.68 14.28 -16.28
C LEU A 230 -3.62 15.82 -16.23
N THR A 231 -3.91 16.51 -17.35
CA THR A 231 -4.11 17.96 -17.36
C THR A 231 -5.43 18.35 -16.67
N TRP A 232 -5.65 19.65 -16.43
CA TRP A 232 -6.89 20.14 -15.82
C TRP A 232 -8.12 19.75 -16.63
N ASP A 233 -8.12 19.98 -17.95
CA ASP A 233 -9.25 19.67 -18.84
C ASP A 233 -9.52 18.16 -18.90
N GLN A 234 -8.46 17.34 -18.98
CA GLN A 234 -8.59 15.88 -18.92
C GLN A 234 -9.13 15.40 -17.57
N ASN A 235 -8.74 16.06 -16.47
CA ASN A 235 -9.24 15.73 -15.14
C ASN A 235 -10.72 16.06 -14.99
N GLU A 236 -11.19 17.19 -15.52
CA GLU A 236 -12.60 17.57 -15.46
C GLU A 236 -13.46 16.47 -16.08
N ASP A 237 -13.20 16.10 -17.33
CA ASP A 237 -13.91 15.04 -18.03
C ASP A 237 -13.82 13.68 -17.31
N TYR A 238 -12.60 13.28 -16.95
CA TYR A 238 -12.36 12.01 -16.27
C TYR A 238 -13.10 11.90 -14.93
N LEU A 239 -13.01 12.92 -14.08
CA LEU A 239 -13.62 12.89 -12.75
C LEU A 239 -15.15 12.95 -12.78
N TYR A 240 -15.75 13.67 -13.72
CA TYR A 240 -17.20 13.62 -13.94
C TYR A 240 -17.66 12.23 -14.41
N ALA A 241 -16.97 11.64 -15.38
CA ALA A 241 -17.27 10.27 -15.81
C ALA A 241 -17.10 9.26 -14.65
N LYS A 242 -16.13 9.46 -13.75
CA LYS A 242 -15.94 8.62 -12.58
C LYS A 242 -17.04 8.82 -11.54
N LEU A 243 -17.55 10.03 -11.37
CA LEU A 243 -18.69 10.29 -10.49
C LEU A 243 -19.95 9.56 -10.99
N ASP A 244 -20.26 9.67 -12.28
CA ASP A 244 -21.41 8.99 -12.87
C ASP A 244 -21.28 7.47 -12.79
N GLN A 245 -20.08 6.94 -13.06
CA GLN A 245 -19.77 5.52 -12.89
C GLN A 245 -19.96 5.06 -11.44
N CYS A 246 -19.55 5.89 -10.47
CA CYS A 246 -19.71 5.62 -9.04
C CYS A 246 -21.19 5.50 -8.67
N ILE A 247 -21.99 6.49 -9.07
CA ILE A 247 -23.44 6.53 -8.80
C ILE A 247 -24.13 5.29 -9.40
N HIS A 248 -23.76 4.91 -10.62
CA HIS A 248 -24.32 3.74 -11.28
C HIS A 248 -23.96 2.41 -10.61
N ARG A 249 -22.75 2.30 -10.07
CA ARG A 249 -22.23 1.07 -9.43
C ARG A 249 -22.55 0.94 -7.95
N ASP A 250 -22.96 2.01 -7.31
CA ASP A 250 -23.27 2.03 -5.89
C ASP A 250 -24.66 1.43 -5.62
N THR A 251 -24.70 0.15 -5.29
CA THR A 251 -25.95 -0.57 -4.96
C THR A 251 -26.55 -0.18 -3.61
N GLU A 252 -25.78 0.54 -2.76
CA GLU A 252 -26.27 1.05 -1.46
C GLU A 252 -27.00 2.40 -1.60
N ASN A 253 -26.97 3.01 -2.79
CA ASN A 253 -27.51 4.35 -3.02
C ASN A 253 -26.98 5.41 -2.05
N GLY A 254 -25.71 5.32 -1.69
CA GLY A 254 -25.10 6.12 -0.61
C GLY A 254 -25.25 7.62 -0.75
N ARG A 255 -25.27 8.14 -2.01
CA ARG A 255 -25.56 9.56 -2.26
C ARG A 255 -26.97 9.95 -1.81
N GLN A 256 -27.97 9.17 -2.17
CA GLN A 256 -29.37 9.44 -1.82
C GLN A 256 -29.57 9.31 -0.30
N GLU A 257 -29.03 8.26 0.31
CA GLU A 257 -29.10 8.06 1.74
C GLU A 257 -28.40 9.18 2.51
N GLY A 258 -27.20 9.59 2.10
CA GLY A 258 -26.49 10.70 2.71
C GLY A 258 -27.25 12.02 2.62
N LEU A 259 -27.83 12.34 1.45
CA LEU A 259 -28.65 13.54 1.26
C LEU A 259 -29.91 13.50 2.12
N LYS A 260 -30.62 12.38 2.19
CA LYS A 260 -31.81 12.20 3.03
C LYS A 260 -31.49 12.41 4.50
N GLN A 261 -30.45 11.75 5.03
CA GLN A 261 -30.04 11.88 6.42
C GLN A 261 -29.61 13.31 6.76
N PHE A 262 -29.01 14.02 5.81
CA PHE A 262 -28.61 15.43 6.03
C PHE A 262 -29.75 16.43 5.84
N LEU A 263 -30.49 16.39 4.73
CA LEU A 263 -31.46 17.40 4.36
C LEU A 263 -32.82 17.18 5.04
N ASP A 264 -33.29 15.93 5.09
CA ASP A 264 -34.65 15.61 5.52
C ASP A 264 -34.67 15.21 6.99
N GLU A 265 -33.82 14.25 7.39
CA GLU A 265 -33.80 13.73 8.76
C GLU A 265 -32.98 14.59 9.71
N LYS A 266 -32.02 15.39 9.19
CA LYS A 266 -31.07 16.20 9.97
C LYS A 266 -30.30 15.40 11.03
N SER A 267 -30.09 14.10 10.73
CA SER A 267 -29.45 13.14 11.64
C SER A 267 -27.93 13.17 11.58
N ILE A 268 -27.34 13.80 10.56
CA ILE A 268 -25.88 13.97 10.39
C ILE A 268 -25.49 15.41 10.13
N LYS A 269 -24.24 15.75 10.50
CA LYS A 269 -23.61 17.03 10.19
C LYS A 269 -22.52 16.81 9.15
N PRO A 270 -22.61 17.38 7.91
CA PRO A 270 -21.61 17.19 6.87
C PRO A 270 -20.24 17.65 7.34
N GLY A 271 -19.21 16.88 6.94
CA GLY A 271 -17.84 17.16 7.32
C GLY A 271 -17.45 16.77 8.75
N LEU A 272 -18.44 16.46 9.61
CA LEU A 272 -18.21 16.04 10.99
C LEU A 272 -18.60 14.59 11.25
N GLN A 273 -19.50 14.03 10.43
CA GLN A 273 -20.04 12.68 10.62
C GLN A 273 -20.23 11.99 9.26
N SER A 274 -20.04 10.68 9.23
CA SER A 274 -20.45 9.85 8.09
C SER A 274 -21.95 9.58 8.13
N TYR A 275 -22.59 9.45 6.97
CA TYR A 275 -23.93 8.89 6.92
C TYR A 275 -23.90 7.42 7.37
N LYS A 276 -24.98 6.98 7.98
CA LYS A 276 -25.15 5.59 8.40
C LYS A 276 -25.52 4.76 7.19
N ARG A 277 -24.68 3.79 6.84
CA ARG A 277 -24.94 2.85 5.76
C ARG A 277 -26.04 1.86 6.16
N THR A 278 -26.83 1.45 5.19
CA THR A 278 -27.92 0.48 5.35
C THR A 278 -27.57 -0.93 4.91
N GLY A 279 -26.35 -1.14 4.37
CA GLY A 279 -25.85 -2.42 3.88
C GLY A 279 -24.63 -2.94 4.61
#